data_3bf8ec588ee4428b1fae87ac2da110da
#
_entry.id   3bf8ec588ee4428b1fae87ac2da110da
#
_cell.length_a   1.000
_cell.length_b   1.000
_cell.length_c   1.000
_cell.angle_alpha   90.00
_cell.angle_beta   90.00
_cell.angle_gamma   90.00
#
_symmetry.space_group_name_H-M   'P 1'
#
loop_
_entity.id
_entity.type
_entity.pdbx_description
1 polymer ?
#
loop_
_entity_poly.entity_id
_entity_poly.type
_entity_poly.pdbx_seq_one_letter_code
_entity_poly.pdbx_strand_id
1 'polypeptide(L)'
;SWLMMKHTLFSLSILVLCNSCGDRKEEANIRDLSKVNNTISTCSFIEQVDFIPLHEKDSFLLGEINAIRKYDGKWYILDNKQKTAIVAFDSVGQPVSLYDKTGNGKGEYAEITGFDVSPETGDICILCGPPKIIILDKDLKFKQEIKLSDYYWRICWYDAGFLLYSANNATVDYITLEQKARKIFQAESDMYNVAGTEPVFIRDNDNLYFHTEQSD
;
A
#
# COMPACT_ATOMS: atom_id res chain seq x y z
N SER A 1 -38.55 66.14 -31.69
CA SER A 1 -39.15 64.93 -32.19
C SER A 1 -38.34 63.72 -31.73
N TRP A 2 -38.82 63.15 -30.65
CA TRP A 2 -39.26 61.76 -30.54
C TRP A 2 -38.12 60.74 -30.55
N LEU A 3 -37.92 59.86 -29.63
CA LEU A 3 -38.80 58.91 -28.94
C LEU A 3 -38.13 58.39 -27.67
N MET A 4 -38.83 58.40 -26.56
CA MET A 4 -38.47 57.67 -25.34
C MET A 4 -38.60 56.19 -25.54
N MET A 5 -37.54 55.43 -25.31
CA MET A 5 -37.63 54.00 -25.18
C MET A 5 -37.11 53.60 -23.79
N LYS A 6 -38.08 53.22 -22.94
CA LYS A 6 -37.82 52.66 -21.61
C LYS A 6 -37.16 51.31 -21.74
N HIS A 7 -35.93 51.20 -21.37
CA HIS A 7 -35.32 49.89 -21.12
C HIS A 7 -35.54 49.54 -19.64
N THR A 8 -36.48 48.67 -19.42
CA THR A 8 -36.65 47.94 -18.16
C THR A 8 -35.42 47.05 -17.94
N LEU A 9 -34.60 47.42 -17.00
CA LEU A 9 -33.52 46.59 -16.47
C LEU A 9 -34.12 45.42 -15.70
N PHE A 10 -34.13 44.27 -16.32
CA PHE A 10 -34.39 43.00 -15.64
C PHE A 10 -33.11 42.66 -14.85
N SER A 11 -33.11 42.97 -13.58
CA SER A 11 -32.10 42.53 -12.63
C SER A 11 -32.28 41.03 -12.44
N LEU A 12 -31.49 40.23 -13.16
CA LEU A 12 -31.38 38.79 -12.94
C LEU A 12 -30.43 38.58 -11.77
N SER A 13 -30.99 38.50 -10.57
CA SER A 13 -30.25 38.05 -9.40
C SER A 13 -29.84 36.59 -9.57
N ILE A 14 -28.61 36.38 -10.01
CA ILE A 14 -27.98 35.06 -9.97
C ILE A 14 -27.70 34.74 -8.51
N LEU A 15 -28.57 33.93 -7.91
CA LEU A 15 -28.33 33.31 -6.63
C LEU A 15 -27.24 32.26 -6.83
N VAL A 16 -25.99 32.63 -6.59
CA VAL A 16 -24.89 31.66 -6.49
C VAL A 16 -25.12 30.88 -5.20
N LEU A 17 -25.77 29.74 -5.32
CA LEU A 17 -25.76 28.74 -4.27
C LEU A 17 -24.30 28.23 -4.19
N CYS A 18 -23.53 28.81 -3.30
CA CYS A 18 -22.32 28.18 -2.79
C CYS A 18 -22.75 26.87 -2.12
N ASN A 19 -22.74 25.79 -2.90
CA ASN A 19 -22.69 24.47 -2.31
C ASN A 19 -21.38 24.45 -1.53
N SER A 20 -21.49 24.66 -0.23
CA SER A 20 -20.48 24.30 0.75
C SER A 20 -20.12 22.85 0.45
N CYS A 21 -18.92 22.62 -0.08
CA CYS A 21 -18.27 21.32 -0.01
C CYS A 21 -18.15 21.02 1.49
N GLY A 22 -19.17 20.37 2.03
CA GLY A 22 -19.02 19.68 3.29
C GLY A 22 -17.94 18.64 3.09
N ASP A 23 -16.86 18.76 3.87
CA ASP A 23 -15.92 17.68 4.07
C ASP A 23 -16.73 16.40 4.33
N ARG A 24 -16.83 15.56 3.33
CA ARG A 24 -17.28 14.19 3.53
C ARG A 24 -16.16 13.54 4.35
N LYS A 25 -16.32 13.54 5.66
CA LYS A 25 -15.61 12.57 6.49
C LYS A 25 -16.11 11.21 6.00
N GLU A 26 -15.31 10.54 5.20
CA GLU A 26 -15.47 9.10 5.02
C GLU A 26 -15.22 8.50 6.41
N GLU A 27 -16.31 8.21 7.11
CA GLU A 27 -16.25 7.40 8.31
C GLU A 27 -15.77 6.03 7.86
N ALA A 28 -14.58 5.68 8.26
CA ALA A 28 -14.07 4.32 8.10
C ALA A 28 -15.08 3.37 8.74
N ASN A 29 -15.71 2.52 7.93
CA ASN A 29 -16.64 1.50 8.42
C ASN A 29 -15.81 0.40 9.12
N ILE A 30 -15.55 0.61 10.42
CA ILE A 30 -14.89 -0.39 11.25
C ILE A 30 -15.92 -1.49 11.54
N ARG A 31 -15.70 -2.67 10.98
CA ARG A 31 -16.49 -3.86 11.29
C ARG A 31 -15.75 -4.70 12.30
N ASP A 32 -16.38 -4.91 13.44
CA ASP A 32 -15.90 -5.84 14.46
C ASP A 32 -16.12 -7.29 13.99
N LEU A 33 -15.04 -7.94 13.60
CA LEU A 33 -15.05 -9.33 13.12
C LEU A 33 -15.00 -10.34 14.29
N SER A 34 -14.79 -9.91 15.54
CA SER A 34 -14.73 -10.80 16.71
C SER A 34 -16.06 -11.51 17.00
N LYS A 35 -17.16 -11.01 16.42
CA LYS A 35 -18.53 -11.55 16.61
C LYS A 35 -18.96 -12.57 15.54
N VAL A 36 -18.06 -12.94 14.62
CA VAL A 36 -18.39 -13.92 13.58
C VAL A 36 -18.13 -15.34 14.12
N ASN A 37 -19.15 -15.92 14.73
CA ASN A 37 -19.12 -17.28 15.30
C ASN A 37 -19.44 -18.38 14.27
N ASN A 38 -19.05 -18.25 13.02
CA ASN A 38 -19.33 -19.27 12.01
C ASN A 38 -18.05 -20.04 11.66
N THR A 39 -18.03 -21.32 11.98
CA THR A 39 -17.02 -22.24 11.45
C THR A 39 -17.35 -22.54 9.99
N ILE A 40 -16.54 -22.02 9.07
CA ILE A 40 -16.67 -22.31 7.65
C ILE A 40 -15.65 -23.38 7.29
N SER A 41 -16.12 -24.46 6.65
CA SER A 41 -15.21 -25.48 6.11
C SER A 41 -14.38 -24.89 4.97
N THR A 42 -13.07 -25.03 5.00
CA THR A 42 -12.15 -24.55 3.96
C THR A 42 -12.55 -25.06 2.57
N CYS A 43 -13.05 -26.30 2.48
CA CYS A 43 -13.50 -26.90 1.23
C CYS A 43 -14.74 -26.23 0.62
N SER A 44 -15.46 -25.37 1.36
CA SER A 44 -16.67 -24.73 0.86
C SER A 44 -16.38 -23.49 -0.01
N PHE A 45 -15.15 -22.96 0.01
CA PHE A 45 -14.76 -21.75 -0.74
C PHE A 45 -13.48 -21.91 -1.56
N ILE A 46 -12.80 -23.07 -1.50
CA ILE A 46 -11.66 -23.36 -2.38
C ILE A 46 -12.20 -24.14 -3.57
N GLU A 47 -12.24 -23.51 -4.72
CA GLU A 47 -12.67 -24.15 -5.98
C GLU A 47 -11.51 -24.86 -6.67
N GLN A 48 -10.32 -24.30 -6.63
CA GLN A 48 -9.13 -24.81 -7.31
C GLN A 48 -7.87 -24.46 -6.54
N VAL A 49 -6.88 -25.35 -6.60
CA VAL A 49 -5.53 -25.13 -6.09
C VAL A 49 -4.54 -25.37 -7.23
N ASP A 50 -3.76 -24.35 -7.56
CA ASP A 50 -2.71 -24.45 -8.57
C ASP A 50 -1.34 -24.44 -7.89
N PHE A 51 -0.42 -25.25 -8.41
CA PHE A 51 0.95 -25.31 -7.95
C PHE A 51 1.87 -24.72 -9.01
N ILE A 52 2.60 -23.65 -8.64
CA ILE A 52 3.60 -23.02 -9.49
C ILE A 52 4.97 -23.32 -8.89
N PRO A 53 5.78 -24.18 -9.51
CA PRO A 53 7.13 -24.44 -9.04
C PRO A 53 8.00 -23.21 -9.30
N LEU A 54 8.65 -22.68 -8.25
CA LEU A 54 9.63 -21.61 -8.41
C LEU A 54 10.99 -22.23 -8.76
N HIS A 55 11.53 -21.81 -9.90
CA HIS A 55 12.82 -22.30 -10.38
C HIS A 55 13.95 -21.41 -9.85
N GLU A 56 14.98 -22.05 -9.31
CA GLU A 56 16.18 -21.36 -8.88
C GLU A 56 17.21 -21.27 -10.02
N LYS A 57 18.06 -20.26 -9.94
CA LYS A 57 19.25 -20.11 -10.78
C LYS A 57 20.47 -19.97 -9.89
N ASP A 58 21.66 -20.33 -10.38
CA ASP A 58 22.92 -20.20 -9.62
C ASP A 58 23.17 -18.78 -9.10
N SER A 59 22.62 -17.77 -9.77
CA SER A 59 22.69 -16.36 -9.35
C SER A 59 21.70 -15.99 -8.26
N PHE A 60 20.72 -16.85 -7.98
CA PHE A 60 19.65 -16.55 -7.03
C PHE A 60 19.03 -17.84 -6.48
N LEU A 61 19.17 -18.03 -5.17
CA LEU A 61 18.55 -19.10 -4.40
C LEU A 61 17.54 -18.46 -3.43
N LEU A 62 16.29 -18.93 -3.44
CA LEU A 62 15.28 -18.53 -2.46
C LEU A 62 15.64 -19.13 -1.09
N GLY A 63 15.74 -18.26 -0.11
CA GLY A 63 16.00 -18.65 1.29
C GLY A 63 14.73 -18.74 2.11
N GLU A 64 14.06 -17.62 2.29
CA GLU A 64 12.84 -17.51 3.09
C GLU A 64 11.86 -16.53 2.46
N ILE A 65 10.67 -17.03 2.14
CA ILE A 65 9.62 -16.21 1.56
C ILE A 65 8.90 -15.46 2.69
N ASN A 66 9.14 -14.15 2.80
CA ASN A 66 8.49 -13.30 3.80
C ASN A 66 7.19 -12.69 3.30
N ALA A 67 7.12 -12.34 2.02
CA ALA A 67 5.90 -11.80 1.44
C ALA A 67 5.86 -12.07 -0.07
N ILE A 68 4.65 -12.19 -0.59
CA ILE A 68 4.38 -12.42 -2.02
C ILE A 68 3.37 -11.38 -2.49
N ARG A 69 3.59 -10.83 -3.68
CA ARG A 69 2.64 -9.99 -4.41
C ARG A 69 2.53 -10.48 -5.85
N LYS A 70 1.36 -10.26 -6.45
CA LYS A 70 1.12 -10.63 -7.85
C LYS A 70 0.65 -9.43 -8.64
N TYR A 71 1.18 -9.27 -9.85
CA TYR A 71 0.71 -8.27 -10.79
C TYR A 71 1.00 -8.75 -12.23
N ASP A 72 0.00 -8.68 -13.11
CA ASP A 72 0.11 -8.97 -14.54
C ASP A 72 0.85 -10.30 -14.84
N GLY A 73 0.47 -11.37 -14.15
CA GLY A 73 1.06 -12.70 -14.31
C GLY A 73 2.46 -12.87 -13.71
N LYS A 74 3.07 -11.84 -13.16
CA LYS A 74 4.34 -11.92 -12.42
C LYS A 74 4.09 -12.08 -10.93
N TRP A 75 5.01 -12.78 -10.27
CA TRP A 75 5.07 -12.94 -8.82
C TRP A 75 6.29 -12.21 -8.30
N TYR A 76 6.08 -11.32 -7.33
CA TYR A 76 7.15 -10.61 -6.65
C TYR A 76 7.27 -11.18 -5.25
N ILE A 77 8.49 -11.60 -4.89
CA ILE A 77 8.78 -12.30 -3.65
C ILE A 77 9.85 -11.52 -2.89
N LEU A 78 9.57 -11.22 -1.62
CA LEU A 78 10.55 -10.73 -0.67
C LEU A 78 11.22 -11.92 0.02
N ASP A 79 12.54 -12.04 -0.18
CA ASP A 79 13.41 -12.98 0.53
C ASP A 79 14.27 -12.21 1.53
N ASN A 80 14.23 -12.62 2.80
CA ASN A 80 14.98 -11.97 3.89
C ASN A 80 16.01 -12.88 4.55
N LYS A 81 16.24 -14.11 4.07
CA LYS A 81 17.08 -15.06 4.82
C LYS A 81 18.58 -14.84 4.70
N GLN A 82 19.11 -14.79 3.50
CA GLN A 82 20.55 -14.68 3.25
C GLN A 82 20.94 -13.31 2.72
N LYS A 83 20.16 -12.82 1.78
CA LYS A 83 20.21 -11.48 1.25
C LYS A 83 18.79 -10.96 1.21
N THR A 84 18.54 -9.85 1.84
CA THR A 84 17.28 -9.17 1.65
C THR A 84 17.17 -8.73 0.20
N ALA A 85 16.21 -9.28 -0.54
CA ALA A 85 16.04 -9.01 -1.96
C ALA A 85 14.57 -9.12 -2.39
N ILE A 86 14.21 -8.42 -3.46
CA ILE A 86 12.96 -8.64 -4.19
C ILE A 86 13.28 -9.38 -5.47
N VAL A 87 12.58 -10.50 -5.71
CA VAL A 87 12.70 -11.29 -6.92
C VAL A 87 11.38 -11.31 -7.65
N ALA A 88 11.43 -11.12 -8.95
CA ALA A 88 10.27 -11.30 -9.81
C ALA A 88 10.38 -12.62 -10.55
N PHE A 89 9.29 -13.38 -10.54
CA PHE A 89 9.09 -14.60 -11.31
C PHE A 89 7.98 -14.37 -12.33
N ASP A 90 8.06 -15.05 -13.46
CA ASP A 90 6.98 -15.08 -14.43
C ASP A 90 5.83 -16.02 -13.98
N SER A 91 4.81 -16.16 -14.83
CA SER A 91 3.62 -16.98 -14.54
C SER A 91 3.91 -18.49 -14.42
N VAL A 92 5.05 -18.96 -14.92
CA VAL A 92 5.48 -20.36 -14.84
C VAL A 92 6.60 -20.57 -13.81
N GLY A 93 6.92 -19.54 -13.01
CA GLY A 93 7.87 -19.61 -11.92
C GLY A 93 9.34 -19.49 -12.32
N GLN A 94 9.65 -18.95 -13.51
CA GLN A 94 11.02 -18.64 -13.88
C GLN A 94 11.43 -17.27 -13.31
N PRO A 95 12.61 -17.11 -12.66
CA PRO A 95 13.09 -15.84 -12.20
C PRO A 95 13.46 -14.94 -13.38
N VAL A 96 12.85 -13.75 -13.44
CA VAL A 96 13.01 -12.80 -14.55
C VAL A 96 13.76 -11.53 -14.16
N SER A 97 13.68 -11.10 -12.91
CA SER A 97 14.44 -9.95 -12.41
C SER A 97 14.70 -10.04 -10.91
N LEU A 98 15.76 -9.35 -10.47
CA LEU A 98 16.23 -9.32 -9.09
C LEU A 98 16.60 -7.90 -8.69
N TYR A 99 16.21 -7.49 -7.49
CA TYR A 99 16.66 -6.26 -6.84
C TYR A 99 17.31 -6.59 -5.50
N ASP A 100 18.64 -6.55 -5.44
CA ASP A 100 19.48 -6.89 -4.29
C ASP A 100 20.49 -5.78 -3.97
N LYS A 101 20.03 -4.54 -3.94
CA LYS A 101 20.87 -3.34 -3.76
C LYS A 101 21.14 -3.03 -2.28
N THR A 102 21.89 -3.90 -1.60
CA THR A 102 22.31 -3.66 -0.22
C THR A 102 23.37 -2.56 -0.15
N GLY A 103 23.15 -1.53 0.68
CA GLY A 103 24.05 -0.41 0.84
C GLY A 103 23.35 0.82 1.41
N ASN A 104 24.03 1.99 1.34
CA ASN A 104 23.54 3.26 1.88
C ASN A 104 23.35 4.36 0.80
N GLY A 105 23.57 4.03 -0.45
CA GLY A 105 23.44 4.96 -1.57
C GLY A 105 21.99 5.15 -2.02
N LYS A 106 21.86 5.92 -3.10
CA LYS A 106 20.56 6.12 -3.74
C LYS A 106 20.05 4.81 -4.32
N GLY A 107 18.81 4.43 -3.96
CA GLY A 107 18.22 3.15 -4.35
C GLY A 107 18.83 1.95 -3.62
N GLU A 108 19.70 2.14 -2.64
CA GLU A 108 20.24 1.07 -1.80
C GLU A 108 19.54 1.03 -0.45
N TYR A 109 19.60 -0.10 0.24
CA TYR A 109 18.97 -0.32 1.55
C TYR A 109 19.86 -1.21 2.44
N ALA A 110 19.74 -1.03 3.76
CA ALA A 110 20.33 -1.95 4.72
C ALA A 110 19.39 -3.15 4.98
N GLU A 111 18.08 -2.90 5.03
CA GLU A 111 17.05 -3.91 5.26
C GLU A 111 15.75 -3.52 4.54
N ILE A 112 14.90 -4.49 4.27
CA ILE A 112 13.53 -4.29 3.77
C ILE A 112 12.56 -4.74 4.86
N THR A 113 11.67 -3.84 5.31
CA THR A 113 10.66 -4.14 6.33
C THR A 113 9.30 -4.47 5.71
N GLY A 114 9.07 -4.08 4.46
CA GLY A 114 7.86 -4.39 3.73
C GLY A 114 7.94 -3.98 2.27
N PHE A 115 7.03 -4.50 1.47
CA PHE A 115 6.85 -4.05 0.10
C PHE A 115 5.41 -4.25 -0.36
N ASP A 116 5.03 -3.52 -1.38
CA ASP A 116 3.74 -3.70 -2.05
C ASP A 116 3.87 -3.38 -3.55
N VAL A 117 2.89 -3.82 -4.32
CA VAL A 117 2.82 -3.61 -5.77
C VAL A 117 1.58 -2.80 -6.08
N SER A 118 1.74 -1.73 -6.85
CA SER A 118 0.63 -0.92 -7.32
C SER A 118 -0.33 -1.77 -8.16
N PRO A 119 -1.61 -1.85 -7.80
CA PRO A 119 -2.59 -2.60 -8.58
C PRO A 119 -2.86 -1.96 -9.96
N GLU A 120 -2.54 -0.68 -10.13
CA GLU A 120 -2.80 0.07 -11.35
C GLU A 120 -1.63 0.02 -12.32
N THR A 121 -0.40 0.23 -11.83
CA THR A 121 0.78 0.40 -12.68
C THR A 121 1.77 -0.75 -12.61
N GLY A 122 1.70 -1.59 -11.58
CA GLY A 122 2.68 -2.62 -11.29
C GLY A 122 4.00 -2.08 -10.73
N ASP A 123 4.07 -0.80 -10.40
CA ASP A 123 5.23 -0.24 -9.71
C ASP A 123 5.35 -0.86 -8.31
N ILE A 124 6.57 -1.14 -7.90
CA ILE A 124 6.86 -1.74 -6.60
C ILE A 124 7.32 -0.64 -5.64
N CYS A 125 6.74 -0.58 -4.46
CA CYS A 125 7.27 0.21 -3.35
C CYS A 125 7.93 -0.69 -2.33
N ILE A 126 9.13 -0.32 -1.89
CA ILE A 126 9.91 -1.02 -0.88
C ILE A 126 10.08 -0.09 0.30
N LEU A 127 9.62 -0.52 1.47
CA LEU A 127 9.86 0.15 2.74
C LEU A 127 11.14 -0.40 3.35
N CYS A 128 12.09 0.46 3.67
CA CYS A 128 13.43 0.02 4.06
C CYS A 128 14.12 0.93 5.08
N GLY A 129 15.15 0.41 5.71
CA GLY A 129 16.10 1.14 6.52
C GLY A 129 17.37 1.52 5.75
N PRO A 130 17.95 2.71 5.98
CA PRO A 130 17.41 3.85 6.76
C PRO A 130 16.03 4.29 6.26
N PRO A 131 15.18 4.96 7.08
CA PRO A 131 13.78 5.18 6.76
C PRO A 131 13.55 5.85 5.42
N LYS A 132 13.09 5.08 4.45
CA LYS A 132 12.73 5.56 3.10
C LYS A 132 11.84 4.56 2.37
N ILE A 133 11.18 5.04 1.33
CA ILE A 133 10.51 4.22 0.34
C ILE A 133 11.34 4.26 -0.94
N ILE A 134 11.66 3.10 -1.49
CA ILE A 134 12.25 2.96 -2.82
C ILE A 134 11.13 2.55 -3.77
N ILE A 135 11.02 3.22 -4.91
CA ILE A 135 10.05 2.90 -5.95
C ILE A 135 10.78 2.33 -7.15
N LEU A 136 10.34 1.17 -7.59
CA LEU A 136 10.82 0.46 -8.76
C LEU A 136 9.70 0.36 -9.79
N ASP A 137 10.05 0.17 -11.06
CA ASP A 137 9.09 -0.26 -12.06
C ASP A 137 8.79 -1.77 -11.94
N LYS A 138 7.84 -2.26 -12.72
CA LYS A 138 7.45 -3.69 -12.78
C LYS A 138 8.57 -4.66 -13.18
N ASP A 139 9.69 -4.15 -13.69
CA ASP A 139 10.87 -4.93 -14.05
C ASP A 139 12.01 -4.77 -13.03
N LEU A 140 11.68 -4.24 -11.83
CA LEU A 140 12.58 -4.00 -10.70
C LEU A 140 13.68 -2.97 -11.00
N LYS A 141 13.45 -2.03 -11.94
CA LYS A 141 14.38 -0.94 -12.19
C LYS A 141 14.03 0.25 -11.30
N PHE A 142 15.06 0.86 -10.72
CA PHE A 142 14.92 2.02 -9.85
C PHE A 142 14.25 3.20 -10.57
N LYS A 143 13.21 3.78 -9.95
CA LYS A 143 12.55 5.02 -10.39
C LYS A 143 12.91 6.20 -9.50
N GLN A 144 12.60 6.09 -8.22
CA GLN A 144 12.86 7.17 -7.25
C GLN A 144 12.91 6.64 -5.82
N GLU A 145 13.34 7.49 -4.89
CA GLU A 145 13.23 7.23 -3.46
C GLU A 145 12.62 8.43 -2.74
N ILE A 146 11.88 8.13 -1.67
CA ILE A 146 11.24 9.10 -0.78
C ILE A 146 11.80 8.89 0.61
N LYS A 147 12.45 9.90 1.18
CA LYS A 147 12.94 9.84 2.56
C LYS A 147 11.77 9.99 3.51
N LEU A 148 11.79 9.20 4.57
CA LEU A 148 10.81 9.23 5.64
C LEU A 148 11.41 9.88 6.89
N SER A 149 10.56 10.59 7.64
CA SER A 149 10.95 11.21 8.91
C SER A 149 10.87 10.25 10.09
N ASP A 150 10.20 9.12 9.92
CA ASP A 150 9.95 8.14 10.97
C ASP A 150 10.09 6.70 10.46
N TYR A 151 10.15 5.74 11.37
CA TYR A 151 10.19 4.31 11.06
C TYR A 151 8.78 3.74 10.93
N TYR A 152 8.56 3.01 9.85
CA TYR A 152 7.32 2.30 9.57
C TYR A 152 7.61 0.81 9.36
N TRP A 153 6.61 -0.02 9.68
CA TRP A 153 6.74 -1.48 9.63
C TRP A 153 6.03 -2.10 8.44
N ARG A 154 4.97 -1.43 7.93
CA ARG A 154 4.18 -1.93 6.82
C ARG A 154 3.85 -0.80 5.85
N ILE A 155 3.74 -1.16 4.59
CA ILE A 155 3.43 -0.26 3.49
C ILE A 155 2.38 -0.87 2.59
N CYS A 156 1.50 -0.04 2.07
CA CYS A 156 0.53 -0.42 1.06
C CYS A 156 0.35 0.73 0.07
N TRP A 157 0.30 0.43 -1.21
CA TRP A 157 -0.13 1.39 -2.22
C TRP A 157 -1.58 1.78 -1.98
N TYR A 158 -1.87 3.07 -1.99
CA TYR A 158 -3.22 3.60 -1.85
C TYR A 158 -3.35 4.91 -2.60
N ASP A 159 -4.29 4.95 -3.56
CA ASP A 159 -4.49 6.12 -4.42
C ASP A 159 -3.16 6.57 -5.05
N ALA A 160 -2.84 7.85 -5.04
CA ALA A 160 -1.59 8.42 -5.55
C ALA A 160 -0.44 8.43 -4.51
N GLY A 161 -0.43 7.49 -3.54
CA GLY A 161 0.55 7.47 -2.47
C GLY A 161 0.62 6.14 -1.74
N PHE A 162 0.91 6.21 -0.44
CA PHE A 162 1.14 5.05 0.40
C PHE A 162 0.44 5.19 1.75
N LEU A 163 -0.14 4.12 2.25
CA LEU A 163 -0.44 3.97 3.66
C LEU A 163 0.72 3.28 4.35
N LEU A 164 1.15 3.86 5.46
CA LEU A 164 2.29 3.41 6.25
C LEU A 164 1.84 3.17 7.69
N TYR A 165 2.13 1.99 8.22
CA TYR A 165 1.86 1.65 9.61
C TYR A 165 3.12 1.81 10.46
N SER A 166 3.01 2.60 11.54
CA SER A 166 4.01 2.75 12.58
C SER A 166 3.57 2.01 13.84
N ALA A 167 4.25 0.90 14.16
CA ALA A 167 3.96 0.17 15.40
C ALA A 167 4.36 0.98 16.65
N ASN A 168 5.44 1.76 16.57
CA ASN A 168 5.93 2.56 17.70
C ASN A 168 4.94 3.63 18.15
N ASN A 169 4.20 4.20 17.20
CA ASN A 169 3.24 5.27 17.44
C ASN A 169 1.79 4.78 17.35
N ALA A 170 1.55 3.51 17.00
CA ALA A 170 0.25 2.94 16.73
C ALA A 170 -0.58 3.80 15.74
N THR A 171 0.07 4.27 14.66
CA THR A 171 -0.52 5.15 13.65
C THR A 171 -0.53 4.54 12.28
N VAL A 172 -1.51 4.96 11.47
CA VAL A 172 -1.47 4.82 10.03
C VAL A 172 -1.39 6.21 9.41
N ASP A 173 -0.34 6.44 8.64
CA ASP A 173 -0.10 7.69 7.93
C ASP A 173 -0.26 7.48 6.43
N TYR A 174 -0.83 8.47 5.76
CA TYR A 174 -0.84 8.55 4.30
C TYR A 174 0.26 9.50 3.83
N ILE A 175 1.11 9.04 2.92
CA ILE A 175 2.20 9.83 2.35
C ILE A 175 2.06 9.84 0.83
N THR A 176 2.02 11.03 0.22
CA THR A 176 1.99 11.19 -1.23
C THR A 176 3.38 11.04 -1.84
N LEU A 177 3.43 10.87 -3.17
CA LEU A 177 4.69 10.85 -3.93
C LEU A 177 5.49 12.15 -3.78
N GLU A 178 4.83 13.30 -3.49
CA GLU A 178 5.50 14.58 -3.21
C GLU A 178 5.90 14.74 -1.73
N GLN A 179 5.87 13.67 -0.95
CA GLN A 179 6.27 13.64 0.47
C GLN A 179 5.35 14.44 1.41
N LYS A 180 4.11 14.66 1.03
CA LYS A 180 3.10 15.24 1.93
C LYS A 180 2.54 14.13 2.81
N ALA A 181 2.72 14.26 4.12
CA ALA A 181 2.25 13.31 5.11
C ALA A 181 0.95 13.77 5.77
N ARG A 182 0.02 12.84 6.00
CA ARG A 182 -1.21 13.05 6.76
C ARG A 182 -1.51 11.83 7.61
N LYS A 183 -1.68 12.02 8.91
CA LYS A 183 -2.14 10.96 9.81
C LYS A 183 -3.60 10.61 9.47
N ILE A 184 -3.85 9.34 9.21
CA ILE A 184 -5.17 8.80 8.89
C ILE A 184 -5.82 8.19 10.13
N PHE A 185 -5.02 7.49 10.94
CA PHE A 185 -5.51 6.79 12.11
C PHE A 185 -4.50 6.88 13.25
N GLN A 186 -5.01 6.94 14.48
CA GLN A 186 -4.26 6.86 15.72
C GLN A 186 -5.03 5.97 16.68
N ALA A 187 -4.40 4.93 17.21
CA ALA A 187 -5.01 4.13 18.27
C ALA A 187 -5.10 4.93 19.58
N GLU A 188 -6.16 4.69 20.35
CA GLU A 188 -6.41 5.39 21.62
C GLU A 188 -5.59 4.84 22.79
N SER A 189 -5.06 3.64 22.68
CA SER A 189 -4.28 2.97 23.74
C SER A 189 -2.93 2.50 23.20
N ASP A 190 -2.03 2.18 24.14
CA ASP A 190 -0.72 1.59 23.88
C ASP A 190 -0.85 0.22 23.20
N MET A 191 -1.30 0.20 21.98
CA MET A 191 -1.37 -1.01 21.15
C MET A 191 0.05 -1.43 20.79
N TYR A 192 0.77 -1.95 21.78
CA TYR A 192 2.06 -2.57 21.56
C TYR A 192 1.85 -3.96 20.98
N ASN A 193 2.57 -4.24 19.94
CA ASN A 193 2.80 -5.53 19.31
C ASN A 193 1.85 -5.93 18.17
N VAL A 194 1.97 -5.25 17.05
CA VAL A 194 1.86 -5.98 15.80
C VAL A 194 3.27 -6.44 15.39
N ALA A 195 3.89 -7.22 16.26
CA ALA A 195 5.16 -7.90 15.95
C ALA A 195 4.91 -9.20 15.16
N GLY A 196 3.67 -9.40 14.69
CA GLY A 196 3.29 -10.57 13.92
C GLY A 196 3.69 -10.47 12.45
N THR A 197 3.78 -11.62 11.81
CA THR A 197 3.88 -11.78 10.35
C THR A 197 2.56 -11.47 9.63
N GLU A 198 1.52 -11.10 10.38
CA GLU A 198 0.19 -10.82 9.88
C GLU A 198 0.17 -9.59 8.95
N PRO A 199 -0.56 -9.64 7.84
CA PRO A 199 -0.73 -8.49 6.99
C PRO A 199 -1.58 -7.43 7.70
N VAL A 200 -1.00 -6.26 7.96
CA VAL A 200 -1.74 -5.11 8.53
C VAL A 200 -2.73 -4.55 7.52
N PHE A 201 -2.36 -4.57 6.23
CA PHE A 201 -3.19 -4.10 5.14
C PHE A 201 -3.67 -5.28 4.29
N ILE A 202 -4.98 -5.38 4.12
CA ILE A 202 -5.63 -6.41 3.30
C ILE A 202 -6.43 -5.73 2.21
N ARG A 203 -6.12 -6.02 0.97
CA ARG A 203 -6.85 -5.54 -0.20
C ARG A 203 -7.84 -6.61 -0.68
N ASP A 204 -9.11 -6.22 -0.79
CA ASP A 204 -10.17 -7.03 -1.36
C ASP A 204 -10.94 -6.19 -2.40
N ASN A 205 -10.69 -6.47 -3.66
CA ASN A 205 -11.19 -5.69 -4.81
C ASN A 205 -10.86 -4.19 -4.64
N ASP A 206 -11.89 -3.33 -4.58
CA ASP A 206 -11.75 -1.88 -4.42
C ASP A 206 -11.62 -1.44 -2.95
N ASN A 207 -11.70 -2.38 -2.00
CA ASN A 207 -11.62 -2.08 -0.58
C ASN A 207 -10.23 -2.38 -0.03
N LEU A 208 -9.76 -1.50 0.84
CA LEU A 208 -8.56 -1.69 1.61
C LEU A 208 -8.92 -1.68 3.09
N TYR A 209 -8.59 -2.78 3.76
CA TYR A 209 -8.78 -2.95 5.19
C TYR A 209 -7.43 -2.86 5.88
N PHE A 210 -7.40 -2.31 7.07
CA PHE A 210 -6.25 -2.46 7.96
C PHE A 210 -6.70 -3.10 9.27
N HIS A 211 -5.83 -3.91 9.82
CA HIS A 211 -6.04 -4.65 11.06
C HIS A 211 -4.95 -4.29 12.06
N THR A 212 -5.37 -3.99 13.27
CA THR A 212 -4.49 -3.80 14.41
C THR A 212 -4.92 -4.79 15.50
N GLU A 213 -4.00 -5.57 16.05
CA GLU A 213 -4.32 -6.43 17.18
C GLU A 213 -4.62 -5.56 18.41
N GLN A 214 -5.80 -5.72 18.98
CA GLN A 214 -6.07 -5.31 20.36
C GLN A 214 -5.75 -6.50 21.25
N SER A 215 -4.78 -6.35 22.14
CA SER A 215 -4.67 -7.27 23.28
C SER A 215 -5.81 -6.97 24.23
N ASP A 216 -6.69 -7.93 24.43
CA ASP A 216 -7.72 -7.93 25.51
C ASP A 216 -7.07 -7.88 26.90
#